data_623c59fbab45a09f7f870e9921d18834
#
_entry.id   623c59fbab45a09f7f870e9921d18834
#
_cell.length_a   1.000
_cell.length_b   1.000
_cell.length_c   1.000
_cell.angle_alpha   90.00
_cell.angle_beta   90.00
_cell.angle_gamma   90.00
#
_symmetry.space_group_name_H-M   'P 1'
#
loop_
_entity.id
_entity.type
_entity.pdbx_description
1 polymer ?
#
loop_
_entity_poly.entity_id
_entity_poly.type
_entity_poly.pdbx_seq_one_letter_code
_entity_poly.pdbx_strand_id
1 'polypeptide(L)'
;MRPCPSLKVIMKSNKPNVLLLSAGRRVELIKAFKQEIQLRGLRSMMLATDLKPEMSAACQLADQTFVLPPVTAPGYMDDLFALCLQHKVGLVVPTIDTELLGLAEHRDRFEAEGIDLVISDKSLVSVCRDKRLTAQLFNSVGIDVPKIFDRQKITFPCFAKPYDGSRSVGAAKLSQAADLSDGMRDDPKMMYMEFIDQSFEEYTVDAYYDRNGVLKCLVPRHRLEVRDGEINKGVTRKHHVYEYLIDKLAKIKGSRGCLTVQLFAHPHEKRYAALEINPRFGGGYPLSYSAGANYPGWLIDEYLLQKEIGFFDGWTSDLMMLRYDAHVLVKNAD
;
A
#
# COMPACT_ATOMS: atom_id res chain seq x y z
N MET A 1 56.35 3.17 7.51
CA MET A 1 55.26 3.41 6.55
C MET A 1 54.30 2.26 6.67
N ARG A 2 53.05 2.51 7.16
CA ARG A 2 51.98 1.49 7.15
C ARG A 2 51.30 1.53 5.79
N PRO A 3 51.01 0.40 5.17
CA PRO A 3 50.29 0.42 3.88
C PRO A 3 48.85 0.92 4.07
N CYS A 4 48.44 1.82 3.19
CA CYS A 4 47.08 2.34 3.07
C CYS A 4 46.12 1.18 2.79
N PRO A 5 44.95 1.09 3.48
CA PRO A 5 43.99 0.04 3.18
C PRO A 5 43.41 0.28 1.78
N SER A 6 43.60 -0.73 0.90
CA SER A 6 43.04 -0.78 -0.43
C SER A 6 41.53 -0.57 -0.37
N LEU A 7 41.02 0.48 -1.02
CA LEU A 7 39.61 0.62 -1.36
C LEU A 7 39.18 -0.64 -2.13
N LYS A 8 38.41 -1.51 -1.47
CA LYS A 8 37.69 -2.57 -2.16
C LYS A 8 36.71 -1.89 -3.12
N VAL A 9 37.05 -1.91 -4.41
CA VAL A 9 36.08 -1.59 -5.45
C VAL A 9 34.97 -2.62 -5.34
N ILE A 10 33.85 -2.22 -4.76
CA ILE A 10 32.64 -3.05 -4.71
C ILE A 10 32.21 -3.22 -6.16
N MET A 11 32.46 -4.41 -6.70
CA MET A 11 31.96 -4.77 -8.04
C MET A 11 30.44 -4.72 -7.99
N LYS A 12 29.81 -3.72 -8.65
CA LYS A 12 28.37 -3.58 -8.72
C LYS A 12 27.78 -4.83 -9.36
N SER A 13 26.95 -5.55 -8.62
CA SER A 13 26.24 -6.74 -9.07
C SER A 13 25.22 -6.38 -10.16
N ASN A 14 25.20 -7.15 -11.25
CA ASN A 14 24.21 -6.98 -12.33
C ASN A 14 22.95 -7.77 -11.97
N LYS A 15 22.09 -7.16 -11.13
CA LYS A 15 20.79 -7.73 -10.73
C LYS A 15 19.68 -7.20 -11.63
N PRO A 16 18.53 -7.90 -11.70
CA PRO A 16 17.37 -7.44 -12.46
C PRO A 16 16.88 -6.05 -12.03
N ASN A 17 16.11 -5.40 -12.90
CA ASN A 17 15.52 -4.10 -12.65
C ASN A 17 14.27 -4.19 -11.75
N VAL A 18 13.91 -3.08 -11.12
CA VAL A 18 12.68 -2.91 -10.32
C VAL A 18 11.69 -2.08 -11.13
N LEU A 19 10.43 -2.52 -11.21
CA LEU A 19 9.36 -1.84 -11.92
C LEU A 19 8.27 -1.40 -10.94
N LEU A 20 7.96 -0.10 -10.91
CA LEU A 20 6.80 0.44 -10.21
C LEU A 20 5.65 0.62 -11.20
N LEU A 21 4.51 -0.03 -10.93
CA LEU A 21 3.31 0.09 -11.76
C LEU A 21 2.47 1.30 -11.33
N SER A 22 1.76 1.92 -12.29
CA SER A 22 0.81 3.01 -12.06
C SER A 22 1.40 4.10 -11.16
N ALA A 23 2.62 4.55 -11.51
CA ALA A 23 3.48 5.34 -10.62
C ALA A 23 2.88 6.69 -10.20
N GLY A 24 2.16 7.39 -11.09
CA GLY A 24 1.41 8.61 -10.79
C GLY A 24 2.20 9.65 -9.99
N ARG A 25 1.75 9.90 -8.77
CA ARG A 25 2.38 10.84 -7.81
C ARG A 25 3.29 10.16 -6.79
N ARG A 26 3.72 8.92 -6.99
CA ARG A 26 4.54 8.13 -6.05
C ARG A 26 6.03 8.52 -6.06
N VAL A 27 6.32 9.81 -6.15
CA VAL A 27 7.67 10.38 -6.25
C VAL A 27 8.59 9.88 -5.13
N GLU A 28 8.13 9.96 -3.88
CA GLU A 28 8.96 9.55 -2.73
C GLU A 28 9.21 8.03 -2.70
N LEU A 29 8.29 7.23 -3.24
CA LEU A 29 8.51 5.78 -3.37
C LEU A 29 9.57 5.46 -4.43
N ILE A 30 9.55 6.14 -5.58
CA ILE A 30 10.62 6.05 -6.60
C ILE A 30 11.98 6.43 -6.00
N LYS A 31 12.04 7.57 -5.28
CA LYS A 31 13.27 8.01 -4.61
C LYS A 31 13.78 6.98 -3.62
N ALA A 32 12.89 6.42 -2.79
CA ALA A 32 13.24 5.39 -1.81
C ALA A 32 13.86 4.16 -2.49
N PHE A 33 13.21 3.60 -3.53
CA PHE A 33 13.79 2.47 -4.27
C PHE A 33 15.14 2.80 -4.92
N LYS A 34 15.27 3.98 -5.55
CA LYS A 34 16.56 4.40 -6.15
C LYS A 34 17.67 4.51 -5.10
N GLN A 35 17.36 5.10 -3.96
CA GLN A 35 18.29 5.20 -2.83
C GLN A 35 18.72 3.81 -2.34
N GLU A 36 17.77 2.88 -2.18
CA GLU A 36 18.05 1.54 -1.67
C GLU A 36 18.84 0.68 -2.67
N ILE A 37 18.59 0.83 -3.98
CA ILE A 37 19.39 0.24 -5.04
C ILE A 37 20.85 0.74 -4.96
N GLN A 38 21.01 2.05 -4.81
CA GLN A 38 22.34 2.68 -4.71
C GLN A 38 23.10 2.25 -3.47
N LEU A 39 22.45 2.25 -2.30
CA LEU A 39 23.06 1.85 -1.02
C LEU A 39 23.55 0.40 -1.03
N ARG A 40 22.91 -0.47 -1.80
CA ARG A 40 23.31 -1.88 -1.98
C ARG A 40 24.36 -2.08 -3.09
N GLY A 41 24.80 -1.01 -3.74
CA GLY A 41 25.79 -1.07 -4.82
C GLY A 41 25.29 -1.82 -6.06
N LEU A 42 23.96 -1.88 -6.28
CA LEU A 42 23.38 -2.55 -7.44
C LEU A 42 23.44 -1.66 -8.68
N ARG A 43 23.46 -2.31 -9.87
CA ARG A 43 23.32 -1.66 -11.18
C ARG A 43 21.88 -1.69 -11.70
N SER A 44 20.95 -2.20 -10.92
CA SER A 44 19.54 -2.24 -11.26
C SER A 44 18.99 -0.84 -11.50
N MET A 45 18.13 -0.70 -12.49
CA MET A 45 17.38 0.53 -12.74
C MET A 45 16.03 0.50 -12.02
N MET A 46 15.57 1.68 -11.63
CA MET A 46 14.19 1.90 -11.16
C MET A 46 13.34 2.33 -12.36
N LEU A 47 12.49 1.43 -12.84
CA LEU A 47 11.58 1.61 -13.96
C LEU A 47 10.20 2.00 -13.45
N ALA A 48 9.41 2.70 -14.27
CA ALA A 48 8.03 3.05 -13.92
C ALA A 48 7.10 2.95 -15.13
N THR A 49 5.83 2.64 -14.86
CA THR A 49 4.76 2.67 -15.87
C THR A 49 3.63 3.60 -15.44
N ASP A 50 2.96 4.16 -16.43
CA ASP A 50 1.71 4.90 -16.27
C ASP A 50 0.91 4.87 -17.58
N LEU A 51 -0.36 5.28 -17.55
CA LEU A 51 -1.15 5.54 -18.77
C LEU A 51 -0.57 6.69 -19.60
N LYS A 52 -0.05 7.70 -18.89
CA LYS A 52 0.56 8.92 -19.45
C LYS A 52 1.83 9.24 -18.65
N PRO A 53 2.96 8.53 -18.92
CA PRO A 53 4.20 8.75 -18.19
C PRO A 53 4.70 10.20 -18.25
N GLU A 54 4.44 10.91 -19.33
CA GLU A 54 4.76 12.32 -19.51
C GLU A 54 4.04 13.22 -18.50
N MET A 55 2.86 12.80 -18.00
CA MET A 55 2.07 13.51 -16.98
C MET A 55 2.25 12.96 -15.57
N SER A 56 3.10 11.96 -15.39
CA SER A 56 3.35 11.31 -14.10
C SER A 56 4.64 11.83 -13.48
N ALA A 57 4.55 12.60 -12.40
CA ALA A 57 5.74 13.12 -11.70
C ALA A 57 6.69 12.01 -11.23
N ALA A 58 6.17 10.85 -10.84
CA ALA A 58 6.99 9.71 -10.44
C ALA A 58 7.73 9.11 -11.63
N CYS A 59 7.08 8.99 -12.79
CA CYS A 59 7.72 8.53 -14.02
C CYS A 59 8.90 9.43 -14.42
N GLN A 60 8.77 10.75 -14.29
CA GLN A 60 9.84 11.70 -14.62
C GLN A 60 11.10 11.54 -13.76
N LEU A 61 10.99 10.86 -12.61
CA LEU A 61 12.14 10.60 -11.71
C LEU A 61 12.64 9.17 -11.78
N ALA A 62 11.96 8.28 -12.49
CA ALA A 62 12.43 6.92 -12.77
C ALA A 62 13.62 6.95 -13.77
N ASP A 63 14.38 5.85 -13.84
CA ASP A 63 15.50 5.77 -14.78
C ASP A 63 15.02 5.53 -16.23
N GLN A 64 13.89 4.81 -16.39
CA GLN A 64 13.17 4.65 -17.65
C GLN A 64 11.66 4.53 -17.37
N THR A 65 10.85 4.92 -18.34
CA THR A 65 9.39 4.90 -18.21
C THR A 65 8.72 4.31 -19.44
N PHE A 66 7.57 3.69 -19.24
CA PHE A 66 6.83 3.02 -20.29
C PHE A 66 5.33 3.29 -20.15
N VAL A 67 4.67 3.37 -21.30
CA VAL A 67 3.21 3.40 -21.37
C VAL A 67 2.68 1.97 -21.21
N LEU A 68 1.69 1.78 -20.35
CA LEU A 68 0.83 0.59 -20.35
C LEU A 68 -0.62 1.01 -20.57
N PRO A 69 -1.43 0.19 -21.23
CA PRO A 69 -2.85 0.48 -21.41
C PRO A 69 -3.58 0.50 -20.05
N PRO A 70 -4.86 0.93 -20.00
CA PRO A 70 -5.66 0.79 -18.80
C PRO A 70 -5.65 -0.65 -18.25
N VAL A 71 -5.58 -0.82 -16.94
CA VAL A 71 -5.54 -2.13 -16.27
C VAL A 71 -6.70 -3.06 -16.68
N THR A 72 -7.83 -2.46 -17.09
CA THR A 72 -9.01 -3.18 -17.56
C THR A 72 -8.97 -3.51 -19.07
N ALA A 73 -7.94 -3.08 -19.78
CA ALA A 73 -7.82 -3.36 -21.21
C ALA A 73 -7.48 -4.84 -21.44
N PRO A 74 -8.08 -5.47 -22.48
CA PRO A 74 -7.66 -6.78 -22.92
C PRO A 74 -6.15 -6.79 -23.25
N GLY A 75 -5.42 -7.80 -22.80
CA GLY A 75 -3.99 -7.92 -23.07
C GLY A 75 -3.06 -7.18 -22.12
N TYR A 76 -3.57 -6.39 -21.15
CA TYR A 76 -2.72 -5.65 -20.19
C TYR A 76 -1.65 -6.54 -19.53
N MET A 77 -2.01 -7.75 -19.12
CA MET A 77 -1.06 -8.67 -18.48
C MET A 77 -0.02 -9.21 -19.46
N ASP A 78 -0.37 -9.37 -20.73
CA ASP A 78 0.57 -9.80 -21.77
C ASP A 78 1.56 -8.68 -22.11
N ASP A 79 1.07 -7.44 -22.23
CA ASP A 79 1.91 -6.26 -22.44
C ASP A 79 2.88 -6.04 -21.28
N LEU A 80 2.38 -6.14 -20.03
CA LEU A 80 3.23 -6.05 -18.84
C LEU A 80 4.28 -7.15 -18.80
N PHE A 81 3.90 -8.39 -19.11
CA PHE A 81 4.83 -9.52 -19.12
C PHE A 81 5.92 -9.35 -20.18
N ALA A 82 5.56 -8.96 -21.40
CA ALA A 82 6.49 -8.68 -22.47
C ALA A 82 7.47 -7.55 -22.11
N LEU A 83 6.96 -6.46 -21.52
CA LEU A 83 7.77 -5.35 -21.01
C LEU A 83 8.78 -5.83 -19.97
N CYS A 84 8.35 -6.65 -19.03
CA CYS A 84 9.23 -7.18 -17.98
C CYS A 84 10.37 -8.00 -18.56
N LEU A 85 10.10 -8.88 -19.53
CA LEU A 85 11.12 -9.67 -20.21
C LEU A 85 12.10 -8.79 -20.98
N GLN A 86 11.57 -7.87 -21.79
CA GLN A 86 12.38 -6.97 -22.64
C GLN A 86 13.34 -6.11 -21.81
N HIS A 87 12.89 -5.63 -20.65
CA HIS A 87 13.64 -4.71 -19.79
C HIS A 87 14.28 -5.38 -18.59
N LYS A 88 14.37 -6.71 -18.57
CA LYS A 88 15.04 -7.51 -17.51
C LYS A 88 14.53 -7.13 -16.11
N VAL A 89 13.23 -6.98 -15.97
CA VAL A 89 12.59 -6.74 -14.67
C VAL A 89 12.62 -8.02 -13.86
N GLY A 90 13.03 -7.94 -12.61
CA GLY A 90 12.97 -9.06 -11.67
C GLY A 90 12.04 -8.81 -10.49
N LEU A 91 11.64 -7.56 -10.29
CA LEU A 91 10.74 -7.20 -9.19
C LEU A 91 9.70 -6.18 -9.68
N VAL A 92 8.42 -6.52 -9.54
CA VAL A 92 7.29 -5.68 -9.91
C VAL A 92 6.55 -5.26 -8.64
N VAL A 93 6.34 -3.94 -8.46
CA VAL A 93 5.68 -3.35 -7.29
C VAL A 93 4.42 -2.60 -7.73
N PRO A 94 3.22 -3.12 -7.43
CA PRO A 94 1.96 -2.44 -7.74
C PRO A 94 1.68 -1.29 -6.78
N THR A 95 0.92 -0.27 -7.24
CA THR A 95 0.57 0.89 -6.41
C THR A 95 -0.92 1.22 -6.35
N ILE A 96 -1.76 0.58 -7.16
CA ILE A 96 -3.21 0.80 -7.16
C ILE A 96 -3.99 -0.51 -6.98
N ASP A 97 -5.15 -0.43 -6.34
CA ASP A 97 -5.93 -1.61 -5.96
C ASP A 97 -6.54 -2.37 -7.14
N THR A 98 -6.77 -1.67 -8.26
CA THR A 98 -7.41 -2.26 -9.45
C THR A 98 -6.51 -3.21 -10.22
N GLU A 99 -5.19 -3.13 -10.08
CA GLU A 99 -4.25 -4.03 -10.76
C GLU A 99 -3.94 -5.32 -9.98
N LEU A 100 -4.26 -5.35 -8.66
CA LEU A 100 -3.78 -6.40 -7.77
C LEU A 100 -4.35 -7.78 -8.10
N LEU A 101 -5.64 -7.87 -8.44
CA LEU A 101 -6.28 -9.16 -8.70
C LEU A 101 -5.71 -9.82 -9.97
N GLY A 102 -5.56 -9.05 -11.05
CA GLY A 102 -4.95 -9.54 -12.28
C GLY A 102 -3.51 -10.01 -12.07
N LEU A 103 -2.71 -9.24 -11.30
CA LEU A 103 -1.34 -9.65 -10.95
C LEU A 103 -1.33 -10.94 -10.13
N ALA A 104 -2.21 -11.07 -9.14
CA ALA A 104 -2.30 -12.28 -8.31
C ALA A 104 -2.73 -13.51 -9.13
N GLU A 105 -3.54 -13.35 -10.16
CA GLU A 105 -3.97 -14.41 -11.08
C GLU A 105 -2.86 -14.88 -12.03
N HIS A 106 -1.92 -14.01 -12.33
CA HIS A 106 -0.83 -14.30 -13.29
C HIS A 106 0.52 -14.52 -12.60
N ARG A 107 0.57 -14.56 -11.25
CA ARG A 107 1.81 -14.68 -10.48
C ARG A 107 2.70 -15.82 -10.99
N ASP A 108 2.17 -17.03 -11.10
CA ASP A 108 2.95 -18.22 -11.47
C ASP A 108 3.61 -18.07 -12.85
N ARG A 109 2.95 -17.38 -13.77
CA ARG A 109 3.49 -17.10 -15.11
C ARG A 109 4.73 -16.20 -15.04
N PHE A 110 4.69 -15.16 -14.18
CA PHE A 110 5.82 -14.23 -14.00
C PHE A 110 6.95 -14.90 -13.24
N GLU A 111 6.64 -15.61 -12.16
CA GLU A 111 7.63 -16.32 -11.33
C GLU A 111 8.38 -17.39 -12.15
N ALA A 112 7.74 -18.06 -13.11
CA ALA A 112 8.38 -19.03 -14.00
C ALA A 112 9.51 -18.43 -14.84
N GLU A 113 9.47 -17.11 -15.11
CA GLU A 113 10.51 -16.37 -15.83
C GLU A 113 11.43 -15.57 -14.87
N GLY A 114 11.36 -15.83 -13.57
CA GLY A 114 12.17 -15.16 -12.55
C GLY A 114 11.77 -13.71 -12.30
N ILE A 115 10.51 -13.36 -12.55
CA ILE A 115 9.92 -12.05 -12.29
C ILE A 115 9.04 -12.15 -11.06
N ASP A 116 9.49 -11.62 -9.95
CA ASP A 116 8.73 -11.60 -8.70
C ASP A 116 7.69 -10.47 -8.70
N LEU A 117 6.43 -10.79 -8.44
CA LEU A 117 5.36 -9.82 -8.21
C LEU A 117 5.17 -9.62 -6.70
N VAL A 118 5.34 -8.38 -6.22
CA VAL A 118 5.07 -8.05 -4.81
C VAL A 118 3.56 -7.95 -4.60
N ILE A 119 2.93 -9.10 -4.53
CA ILE A 119 1.48 -9.22 -4.43
C ILE A 119 1.09 -10.31 -3.42
N SER A 120 0.07 -10.03 -2.61
CA SER A 120 -0.57 -10.99 -1.73
C SER A 120 -1.30 -12.09 -2.52
N ASP A 121 -1.63 -13.18 -1.87
CA ASP A 121 -2.34 -14.29 -2.52
C ASP A 121 -3.70 -13.83 -3.07
N LYS A 122 -4.13 -14.41 -4.19
CA LYS A 122 -5.40 -14.08 -4.87
C LYS A 122 -6.60 -14.07 -3.91
N SER A 123 -6.66 -15.04 -2.99
CA SER A 123 -7.73 -15.12 -1.99
C SER A 123 -7.77 -13.88 -1.09
N LEU A 124 -6.62 -13.43 -0.58
CA LEU A 124 -6.55 -12.24 0.26
C LEU A 124 -6.86 -10.97 -0.55
N VAL A 125 -6.30 -10.84 -1.75
CA VAL A 125 -6.59 -9.70 -2.63
C VAL A 125 -8.09 -9.60 -2.89
N SER A 126 -8.77 -10.71 -3.18
CA SER A 126 -10.22 -10.74 -3.41
C SER A 126 -11.01 -10.31 -2.16
N VAL A 127 -10.61 -10.78 -0.97
CA VAL A 127 -11.21 -10.36 0.30
C VAL A 127 -11.04 -8.86 0.52
N CYS A 128 -9.86 -8.29 0.24
CA CYS A 128 -9.58 -6.87 0.42
C CYS A 128 -10.38 -5.96 -0.54
N ARG A 129 -10.89 -6.49 -1.67
CA ARG A 129 -11.72 -5.74 -2.61
C ARG A 129 -13.17 -5.54 -2.12
N ASP A 130 -13.65 -6.35 -1.19
CA ASP A 130 -14.99 -6.25 -0.60
C ASP A 130 -14.88 -5.94 0.89
N LYS A 131 -15.32 -4.76 1.30
CA LYS A 131 -15.24 -4.29 2.70
C LYS A 131 -16.04 -5.16 3.68
N ARG A 132 -17.05 -5.89 3.19
CA ARG A 132 -17.83 -6.82 4.00
C ARG A 132 -17.00 -8.08 4.30
N LEU A 133 -16.29 -8.59 3.30
CA LEU A 133 -15.38 -9.72 3.46
C LEU A 133 -14.14 -9.32 4.29
N THR A 134 -13.62 -8.10 4.10
CA THR A 134 -12.54 -7.55 4.93
C THR A 134 -12.97 -7.46 6.40
N ALA A 135 -14.20 -7.04 6.68
CA ALA A 135 -14.72 -7.02 8.06
C ALA A 135 -14.81 -8.42 8.67
N GLN A 136 -15.23 -9.44 7.88
CA GLN A 136 -15.22 -10.84 8.33
C GLN A 136 -13.78 -11.33 8.61
N LEU A 137 -12.81 -10.99 7.76
CA LEU A 137 -11.41 -11.30 7.98
C LEU A 137 -10.89 -10.66 9.27
N PHE A 138 -11.16 -9.38 9.51
CA PHE A 138 -10.78 -8.70 10.74
C PHE A 138 -11.34 -9.40 11.97
N ASN A 139 -12.65 -9.69 11.98
CA ASN A 139 -13.30 -10.40 13.08
C ASN A 139 -12.66 -11.78 13.32
N SER A 140 -12.28 -12.51 12.26
CA SER A 140 -11.68 -13.85 12.38
C SER A 140 -10.31 -13.85 13.07
N VAL A 141 -9.59 -12.73 13.02
CA VAL A 141 -8.30 -12.54 13.70
C VAL A 141 -8.41 -11.72 14.99
N GLY A 142 -9.65 -11.37 15.41
CA GLY A 142 -9.93 -10.65 16.64
C GLY A 142 -9.73 -9.13 16.54
N ILE A 143 -9.81 -8.55 15.34
CA ILE A 143 -9.80 -7.10 15.12
C ILE A 143 -11.24 -6.60 15.04
N ASP A 144 -11.57 -5.61 15.87
CA ASP A 144 -12.90 -5.02 15.91
C ASP A 144 -13.18 -4.18 14.66
N VAL A 145 -14.42 -4.21 14.21
CA VAL A 145 -14.93 -3.46 13.06
C VAL A 145 -16.18 -2.68 13.44
N PRO A 146 -16.54 -1.60 12.75
CA PRO A 146 -17.82 -0.97 12.94
C PRO A 146 -18.95 -1.97 12.71
N LYS A 147 -20.01 -1.91 13.51
CA LYS A 147 -21.18 -2.78 13.32
C LYS A 147 -21.77 -2.56 11.93
N ILE A 148 -21.86 -3.61 11.14
CA ILE A 148 -22.54 -3.58 9.83
C ILE A 148 -24.02 -3.82 10.06
N PHE A 149 -24.87 -2.97 9.50
CA PHE A 149 -26.32 -3.06 9.61
C PHE A 149 -26.92 -3.86 8.45
N ASP A 150 -27.97 -4.62 8.76
CA ASP A 150 -28.88 -5.11 7.74
C ASP A 150 -29.57 -3.92 7.06
N ARG A 151 -29.72 -3.98 5.73
CA ARG A 151 -30.37 -2.93 4.92
C ARG A 151 -31.80 -2.62 5.36
N GLN A 152 -32.48 -3.59 5.96
CA GLN A 152 -33.85 -3.44 6.47
C GLN A 152 -33.91 -2.94 7.91
N LYS A 153 -32.78 -2.93 8.64
CA LYS A 153 -32.68 -2.57 10.06
C LYS A 153 -31.52 -1.62 10.36
N ILE A 154 -31.47 -0.52 9.60
CA ILE A 154 -30.44 0.50 9.78
C ILE A 154 -30.72 1.31 11.06
N THR A 155 -29.70 1.49 11.87
CA THR A 155 -29.74 2.37 13.05
C THR A 155 -29.02 3.68 12.72
N PHE A 156 -29.60 4.80 13.07
CA PHE A 156 -29.04 6.13 12.83
C PHE A 156 -28.49 6.76 14.13
N PRO A 157 -27.40 7.58 14.04
CA PRO A 157 -26.66 7.89 12.84
C PRO A 157 -25.88 6.68 12.29
N CYS A 158 -25.75 6.58 10.96
CA CYS A 158 -24.93 5.55 10.33
C CYS A 158 -24.01 6.12 9.23
N PHE A 159 -23.08 5.32 8.76
CA PHE A 159 -22.25 5.63 7.62
C PHE A 159 -22.58 4.69 6.47
N ALA A 160 -22.88 5.26 5.31
CA ALA A 160 -23.18 4.52 4.08
C ALA A 160 -22.02 4.64 3.10
N LYS A 161 -21.63 3.54 2.46
CA LYS A 161 -20.62 3.54 1.38
C LYS A 161 -20.76 2.30 0.49
N PRO A 162 -20.32 2.35 -0.77
CA PRO A 162 -20.19 1.14 -1.59
C PRO A 162 -19.15 0.18 -0.98
N TYR A 163 -19.46 -1.12 -0.94
CA TYR A 163 -18.54 -2.11 -0.35
C TYR A 163 -17.27 -2.31 -1.17
N ASP A 164 -17.29 -2.03 -2.48
CA ASP A 164 -16.16 -2.14 -3.43
C ASP A 164 -15.60 -0.77 -3.87
N GLY A 165 -16.11 0.33 -3.27
CA GLY A 165 -15.71 1.70 -3.57
C GLY A 165 -14.31 2.06 -3.05
N SER A 166 -13.73 3.12 -3.60
CA SER A 166 -12.45 3.70 -3.19
C SER A 166 -12.55 5.23 -3.10
N ARG A 167 -11.60 5.87 -2.40
CA ARG A 167 -11.49 7.33 -2.26
C ARG A 167 -12.76 8.00 -1.73
N SER A 168 -13.52 7.32 -0.87
CA SER A 168 -14.80 7.81 -0.30
C SER A 168 -15.87 8.22 -1.33
N VAL A 169 -15.74 7.80 -2.60
CA VAL A 169 -16.77 8.07 -3.61
C VAL A 169 -18.05 7.33 -3.23
N GLY A 170 -19.17 8.06 -3.20
CA GLY A 170 -20.47 7.53 -2.80
C GLY A 170 -20.63 7.25 -1.28
N ALA A 171 -19.68 7.71 -0.46
CA ALA A 171 -19.76 7.57 0.99
C ALA A 171 -20.46 8.79 1.62
N ALA A 172 -21.35 8.55 2.61
CA ALA A 172 -22.07 9.59 3.30
C ALA A 172 -22.38 9.20 4.75
N LYS A 173 -22.40 10.20 5.64
CA LYS A 173 -23.04 10.09 6.94
C LYS A 173 -24.54 10.31 6.78
N LEU A 174 -25.34 9.41 7.33
CA LEU A 174 -26.79 9.53 7.40
C LEU A 174 -27.16 9.73 8.87
N SER A 175 -27.69 10.90 9.20
CA SER A 175 -28.05 11.26 10.58
C SER A 175 -29.42 10.72 10.98
N GLN A 176 -30.32 10.53 10.01
CA GLN A 176 -31.69 10.06 10.18
C GLN A 176 -32.20 9.33 8.94
N ALA A 177 -33.33 8.67 9.03
CA ALA A 177 -33.89 7.88 7.92
C ALA A 177 -34.23 8.72 6.66
N ALA A 178 -34.55 10.01 6.84
CA ALA A 178 -34.83 10.91 5.73
C ALA A 178 -33.59 11.22 4.85
N ASP A 179 -32.37 11.02 5.37
CA ASP A 179 -31.13 11.23 4.63
C ASP A 179 -30.85 10.07 3.63
N LEU A 180 -31.54 8.94 3.78
CA LEU A 180 -31.38 7.76 2.92
C LEU A 180 -32.17 7.95 1.62
N SER A 181 -31.47 8.33 0.55
CA SER A 181 -32.07 8.48 -0.78
C SER A 181 -32.50 7.13 -1.39
N ASP A 182 -33.46 7.17 -2.32
CA ASP A 182 -33.89 5.98 -3.05
C ASP A 182 -32.71 5.35 -3.84
N GLY A 183 -31.85 6.16 -4.45
CA GLY A 183 -30.65 5.67 -5.13
C GLY A 183 -29.71 4.89 -4.20
N MET A 184 -29.50 5.34 -2.95
CA MET A 184 -28.72 4.58 -1.96
C MET A 184 -29.45 3.31 -1.51
N ARG A 185 -30.78 3.38 -1.42
CA ARG A 185 -31.61 2.25 -1.02
C ARG A 185 -31.63 1.15 -2.07
N ASP A 186 -31.63 1.53 -3.34
CA ASP A 186 -31.75 0.60 -4.49
C ASP A 186 -30.38 0.08 -4.95
N ASP A 187 -29.28 0.78 -4.68
CA ASP A 187 -27.95 0.33 -5.07
C ASP A 187 -27.52 -0.92 -4.28
N PRO A 188 -27.39 -2.10 -4.93
CA PRO A 188 -27.01 -3.34 -4.25
C PRO A 188 -25.60 -3.30 -3.67
N LYS A 189 -24.76 -2.36 -4.10
CA LYS A 189 -23.40 -2.20 -3.61
C LYS A 189 -23.29 -1.40 -2.32
N MET A 190 -24.33 -0.65 -1.94
CA MET A 190 -24.31 0.11 -0.69
C MET A 190 -24.29 -0.79 0.53
N MET A 191 -23.40 -0.54 1.45
CA MET A 191 -23.38 -1.08 2.80
C MET A 191 -23.58 0.03 3.83
N TYR A 192 -24.22 -0.32 4.94
CA TYR A 192 -24.50 0.59 6.05
C TYR A 192 -23.81 0.08 7.28
N MET A 193 -23.18 0.99 8.01
CA MET A 193 -22.40 0.63 9.19
C MET A 193 -22.49 1.69 10.27
N GLU A 194 -22.11 1.34 11.47
CA GLU A 194 -21.98 2.26 12.58
C GLU A 194 -21.18 3.50 12.18
N PHE A 195 -21.69 4.67 12.54
CA PHE A 195 -20.94 5.91 12.36
C PHE A 195 -19.95 6.07 13.51
N ILE A 196 -18.67 6.08 13.17
CA ILE A 196 -17.59 6.37 14.11
C ILE A 196 -17.43 7.88 14.18
N ASP A 197 -17.63 8.45 15.34
CA ASP A 197 -17.65 9.90 15.55
C ASP A 197 -16.24 10.49 15.78
N GLN A 198 -16.20 11.80 16.04
CA GLN A 198 -14.96 12.57 16.20
C GLN A 198 -14.21 12.30 17.52
N SER A 199 -14.74 11.46 18.42
CA SER A 199 -14.01 11.01 19.61
C SER A 199 -12.91 10.00 19.28
N PHE A 200 -12.93 9.43 18.06
CA PHE A 200 -11.92 8.52 17.56
C PHE A 200 -10.91 9.24 16.69
N GLU A 201 -9.68 8.80 16.78
CA GLU A 201 -8.56 9.17 15.90
C GLU A 201 -8.44 8.21 14.73
N GLU A 202 -8.17 8.72 13.53
CA GLU A 202 -7.98 7.89 12.33
C GLU A 202 -6.52 7.49 12.15
N TYR A 203 -6.28 6.21 11.97
CA TYR A 203 -4.96 5.63 11.72
C TYR A 203 -4.89 4.93 10.37
N THR A 204 -3.73 5.06 9.73
CA THR A 204 -3.29 4.19 8.67
C THR A 204 -2.08 3.43 9.16
N VAL A 205 -2.08 2.11 9.03
CA VAL A 205 -1.03 1.24 9.53
C VAL A 205 -0.35 0.55 8.35
N ASP A 206 0.95 0.80 8.18
CA ASP A 206 1.74 0.07 7.20
C ASP A 206 2.31 -1.19 7.84
N ALA A 207 2.02 -2.35 7.24
CA ALA A 207 2.50 -3.65 7.68
C ALA A 207 3.35 -4.28 6.56
N TYR A 208 4.53 -4.79 6.88
CA TYR A 208 5.38 -5.52 5.95
C TYR A 208 5.36 -7.01 6.26
N TYR A 209 5.04 -7.79 5.25
CA TYR A 209 5.11 -9.25 5.29
C TYR A 209 6.17 -9.72 4.31
N ASP A 210 7.01 -10.66 4.73
CA ASP A 210 7.99 -11.28 3.86
C ASP A 210 7.33 -12.17 2.79
N ARG A 211 8.12 -12.74 1.88
CA ARG A 211 7.65 -13.64 0.82
C ARG A 211 6.93 -14.89 1.33
N ASN A 212 7.16 -15.26 2.60
CA ASN A 212 6.55 -16.40 3.26
C ASN A 212 5.27 -16.04 4.02
N GLY A 213 4.86 -14.75 3.99
CA GLY A 213 3.67 -14.25 4.65
C GLY A 213 3.84 -14.03 6.15
N VAL A 214 5.09 -13.88 6.63
CA VAL A 214 5.39 -13.60 8.04
C VAL A 214 5.48 -12.09 8.24
N LEU A 215 4.72 -11.54 9.19
CA LEU A 215 4.77 -10.12 9.56
C LEU A 215 6.16 -9.76 10.09
N LYS A 216 6.80 -8.76 9.51
CA LYS A 216 8.15 -8.31 9.84
C LYS A 216 8.22 -6.89 10.40
N CYS A 217 7.22 -6.06 10.13
CA CYS A 217 7.16 -4.69 10.65
C CYS A 217 5.72 -4.20 10.67
N LEU A 218 5.42 -3.31 11.61
CA LEU A 218 4.13 -2.65 11.75
C LEU A 218 4.35 -1.20 12.18
N VAL A 219 3.83 -0.22 11.41
CA VAL A 219 3.96 1.21 11.70
C VAL A 219 2.59 1.88 11.70
N PRO A 220 1.97 2.11 12.85
CA PRO A 220 0.79 2.95 12.96
C PRO A 220 1.14 4.43 12.71
N ARG A 221 0.36 5.07 11.86
CA ARG A 221 0.44 6.49 11.53
C ARG A 221 -0.90 7.15 11.83
N HIS A 222 -0.93 8.02 12.83
CA HIS A 222 -2.10 8.86 13.13
C HIS A 222 -2.26 9.92 12.04
N ARG A 223 -3.45 10.03 11.47
CA ARG A 223 -3.81 10.98 10.41
C ARG A 223 -4.32 12.26 11.06
N LEU A 224 -3.45 13.27 11.17
CA LEU A 224 -3.80 14.56 11.78
C LEU A 224 -4.61 15.45 10.83
N GLU A 225 -4.30 15.36 9.54
CA GLU A 225 -4.99 16.12 8.49
C GLU A 225 -4.99 15.33 7.19
N VAL A 226 -6.12 15.32 6.51
CA VAL A 226 -6.34 14.62 5.24
C VAL A 226 -6.67 15.64 4.15
N ARG A 227 -6.05 15.50 2.97
CA ARG A 227 -6.33 16.27 1.76
C ARG A 227 -6.51 15.32 0.60
N ASP A 228 -7.65 15.41 -0.11
CA ASP A 228 -7.98 14.54 -1.26
C ASP A 228 -7.92 13.03 -0.95
N GLY A 229 -8.32 12.64 0.26
CA GLY A 229 -8.29 11.24 0.72
C GLY A 229 -6.91 10.72 1.11
N GLU A 230 -5.84 11.51 0.93
CA GLU A 230 -4.49 11.16 1.36
C GLU A 230 -4.07 11.95 2.62
N ILE A 231 -3.19 11.34 3.41
CA ILE A 231 -2.63 12.00 4.59
C ILE A 231 -1.81 13.22 4.18
N ASN A 232 -2.13 14.39 4.72
CA ASN A 232 -1.39 15.65 4.55
C ASN A 232 -0.46 15.91 5.73
N LYS A 233 -0.96 15.75 6.95
CA LYS A 233 -0.15 15.76 8.16
C LYS A 233 -0.39 14.48 8.94
N GLY A 234 0.67 13.88 9.44
CA GLY A 234 0.56 12.66 10.22
C GLY A 234 1.79 12.43 11.07
N VAL A 235 1.63 11.54 12.03
CA VAL A 235 2.67 11.21 12.99
C VAL A 235 2.70 9.71 13.25
N THR A 236 3.90 9.12 13.32
CA THR A 236 4.06 7.71 13.72
C THR A 236 3.79 7.56 15.21
N ARG A 237 3.12 6.47 15.61
CA ARG A 237 2.76 6.22 17.01
C ARG A 237 3.01 4.77 17.41
N LYS A 238 3.92 4.54 18.37
CA LYS A 238 4.16 3.23 18.97
C LYS A 238 3.48 3.15 20.34
N HIS A 239 2.16 2.93 20.31
CA HIS A 239 1.31 2.91 21.51
C HIS A 239 0.18 1.87 21.35
N HIS A 240 -0.95 2.03 22.05
CA HIS A 240 -2.04 1.07 22.11
C HIS A 240 -2.53 0.51 20.75
N VAL A 241 -2.44 1.27 19.65
CA VAL A 241 -2.80 0.78 18.30
C VAL A 241 -1.78 -0.26 17.81
N TYR A 242 -0.48 -0.04 18.06
CA TYR A 242 0.57 -1.01 17.76
C TYR A 242 0.36 -2.30 18.55
N GLU A 243 0.20 -2.18 19.85
CA GLU A 243 -0.01 -3.31 20.77
C GLU A 243 -1.28 -4.10 20.42
N TYR A 244 -2.36 -3.40 20.06
CA TYR A 244 -3.61 -4.01 19.65
C TYR A 244 -3.50 -4.84 18.38
N LEU A 245 -2.70 -4.40 17.39
CA LEU A 245 -2.67 -4.98 16.05
C LEU A 245 -1.57 -6.01 15.82
N ILE A 246 -0.42 -5.93 16.50
CA ILE A 246 0.77 -6.70 16.15
C ILE A 246 0.52 -8.21 16.07
N ASP A 247 -0.07 -8.80 17.11
CA ASP A 247 -0.34 -10.23 17.15
C ASP A 247 -1.54 -10.66 16.28
N LYS A 248 -2.44 -9.73 16.00
CA LYS A 248 -3.65 -9.97 15.22
C LYS A 248 -3.35 -9.96 13.73
N LEU A 249 -2.63 -8.94 13.25
CA LEU A 249 -2.20 -8.86 11.86
C LEU A 249 -1.24 -10.00 11.50
N ALA A 250 -0.40 -10.47 12.43
CA ALA A 250 0.44 -11.65 12.22
C ALA A 250 -0.34 -12.93 11.87
N LYS A 251 -1.64 -12.98 12.16
CA LYS A 251 -2.52 -14.14 11.85
C LYS A 251 -3.10 -14.09 10.43
N ILE A 252 -3.03 -12.94 9.74
CA ILE A 252 -3.55 -12.81 8.38
C ILE A 252 -2.68 -13.62 7.42
N LYS A 253 -3.29 -14.60 6.74
CA LYS A 253 -2.61 -15.49 5.81
C LYS A 253 -2.64 -14.93 4.38
N GLY A 254 -1.62 -15.32 3.60
CA GLY A 254 -1.51 -14.91 2.18
C GLY A 254 -1.03 -13.49 1.96
N SER A 255 -0.60 -12.80 3.02
CA SER A 255 -0.02 -11.45 2.92
C SER A 255 1.40 -11.51 2.39
N ARG A 256 1.78 -10.58 1.50
CA ARG A 256 3.16 -10.38 1.02
C ARG A 256 3.41 -8.91 0.73
N GLY A 257 4.64 -8.45 1.00
CA GLY A 257 5.03 -7.05 0.81
C GLY A 257 4.31 -6.09 1.77
N CYS A 258 3.97 -4.92 1.27
CA CYS A 258 3.30 -3.89 2.06
C CYS A 258 1.78 -4.07 2.05
N LEU A 259 1.18 -4.12 3.23
CA LEU A 259 -0.26 -3.96 3.44
C LEU A 259 -0.51 -2.63 4.16
N THR A 260 -1.54 -1.91 3.73
CA THR A 260 -1.99 -0.68 4.38
C THR A 260 -3.36 -0.91 5.00
N VAL A 261 -3.44 -0.90 6.32
CA VAL A 261 -4.68 -1.09 7.11
C VAL A 261 -5.19 0.27 7.56
N GLN A 262 -6.49 0.53 7.43
CA GLN A 262 -7.13 1.73 7.97
C GLN A 262 -8.05 1.37 9.13
N LEU A 263 -7.97 2.13 10.21
CA LEU A 263 -8.82 1.97 11.39
C LEU A 263 -9.02 3.29 12.13
N PHE A 264 -10.10 3.33 12.88
CA PHE A 264 -10.28 4.30 13.94
C PHE A 264 -9.90 3.68 15.30
N ALA A 265 -9.33 4.49 16.18
CA ALA A 265 -9.00 4.09 17.55
C ALA A 265 -9.39 5.22 18.52
N HIS A 266 -10.08 4.88 19.60
CA HIS A 266 -10.38 5.85 20.64
C HIS A 266 -9.11 6.16 21.46
N PRO A 267 -8.74 7.45 21.67
CA PRO A 267 -7.43 7.80 22.25
C PRO A 267 -7.27 7.35 23.71
N HIS A 268 -8.36 7.18 24.47
CA HIS A 268 -8.34 6.88 25.89
C HIS A 268 -9.01 5.54 26.25
N GLU A 269 -9.77 4.95 25.35
CA GLU A 269 -10.49 3.70 25.56
C GLU A 269 -9.92 2.61 24.64
N LYS A 270 -9.99 1.35 25.06
CA LYS A 270 -9.60 0.21 24.23
C LYS A 270 -10.70 -0.13 23.21
N ARG A 271 -11.08 0.86 22.39
CA ARG A 271 -12.10 0.75 21.35
C ARG A 271 -11.45 1.01 19.99
N TYR A 272 -11.68 0.09 19.07
CA TYR A 272 -11.09 0.11 17.72
C TYR A 272 -12.17 -0.20 16.69
N ALA A 273 -12.00 0.30 15.49
CA ALA A 273 -12.92 0.06 14.38
C ALA A 273 -12.15 0.03 13.06
N ALA A 274 -11.71 -1.17 12.64
CA ALA A 274 -10.98 -1.35 11.40
C ALA A 274 -11.92 -1.26 10.19
N LEU A 275 -11.45 -0.63 9.11
CA LEU A 275 -12.27 -0.25 7.97
C LEU A 275 -11.95 -1.01 6.69
N GLU A 276 -10.66 -1.15 6.36
CA GLU A 276 -10.21 -1.75 5.10
C GLU A 276 -8.74 -2.15 5.14
N ILE A 277 -8.37 -3.03 4.23
CA ILE A 277 -6.99 -3.40 3.91
C ILE A 277 -6.75 -3.08 2.44
N ASN A 278 -5.68 -2.35 2.17
CA ASN A 278 -5.17 -2.13 0.83
C ASN A 278 -3.82 -2.88 0.71
N PRO A 279 -3.75 -4.04 0.05
CA PRO A 279 -2.53 -4.87 0.03
C PRO A 279 -1.51 -4.34 -0.98
N ARG A 280 -1.05 -3.12 -0.75
CA ARG A 280 -0.06 -2.35 -1.50
C ARG A 280 0.45 -1.16 -0.68
N PHE A 281 1.47 -0.44 -1.19
CA PHE A 281 1.93 0.80 -0.57
C PHE A 281 0.84 1.88 -0.52
N GLY A 282 0.60 2.42 0.66
CA GLY A 282 -0.25 3.59 0.87
C GLY A 282 0.43 4.90 0.45
N GLY A 283 -0.35 5.94 0.13
CA GLY A 283 0.19 7.27 -0.21
C GLY A 283 0.96 7.95 0.92
N GLY A 284 0.71 7.56 2.15
CA GLY A 284 1.42 8.06 3.34
C GLY A 284 2.64 7.25 3.77
N TYR A 285 2.98 6.17 3.06
CA TYR A 285 4.13 5.31 3.38
C TYR A 285 5.48 6.08 3.53
N PRO A 286 5.74 7.20 2.82
CA PRO A 286 6.97 7.96 3.02
C PRO A 286 7.26 8.32 4.47
N LEU A 287 6.23 8.50 5.31
CA LEU A 287 6.41 8.71 6.75
C LEU A 287 6.99 7.48 7.44
N SER A 288 6.46 6.28 7.14
CA SER A 288 7.00 5.02 7.68
C SER A 288 8.44 4.76 7.23
N TYR A 289 8.75 5.04 5.96
CA TYR A 289 10.11 4.95 5.44
C TYR A 289 11.07 5.90 6.17
N SER A 290 10.68 7.17 6.33
CA SER A 290 11.47 8.16 7.06
C SER A 290 11.64 7.82 8.54
N ALA A 291 10.69 7.08 9.13
CA ALA A 291 10.80 6.56 10.49
C ALA A 291 11.76 5.36 10.62
N GLY A 292 12.27 4.82 9.51
CA GLY A 292 13.19 3.69 9.46
C GLY A 292 12.57 2.35 9.02
N ALA A 293 11.27 2.29 8.76
CA ALA A 293 10.61 1.10 8.23
C ALA A 293 10.87 0.95 6.72
N ASN A 294 12.01 0.39 6.37
CA ASN A 294 12.60 0.40 5.03
C ASN A 294 12.08 -0.74 4.14
N TYR A 295 10.78 -0.75 3.81
CA TYR A 295 10.17 -1.78 2.96
C TYR A 295 10.79 -1.87 1.55
N PRO A 296 11.09 -0.76 0.82
CA PRO A 296 11.78 -0.84 -0.45
C PRO A 296 13.13 -1.58 -0.36
N GLY A 297 13.90 -1.29 0.68
CA GLY A 297 15.18 -1.97 0.92
C GLY A 297 14.99 -3.46 1.23
N TRP A 298 14.01 -3.81 2.06
CA TRP A 298 13.70 -5.21 2.39
C TRP A 298 13.19 -5.99 1.17
N LEU A 299 12.38 -5.39 0.31
CA LEU A 299 11.96 -6.01 -0.95
C LEU A 299 13.17 -6.31 -1.86
N ILE A 300 14.11 -5.37 -1.98
CA ILE A 300 15.34 -5.61 -2.75
C ILE A 300 16.18 -6.71 -2.09
N ASP A 301 16.37 -6.66 -0.78
CA ASP A 301 17.14 -7.67 -0.04
C ASP A 301 16.53 -9.07 -0.20
N GLU A 302 15.22 -9.18 -0.07
CA GLU A 302 14.52 -10.45 -0.11
C GLU A 302 14.41 -11.03 -1.53
N TYR A 303 13.94 -10.22 -2.49
CA TYR A 303 13.62 -10.71 -3.83
C TYR A 303 14.82 -10.69 -4.78
N LEU A 304 15.66 -9.67 -4.75
CA LEU A 304 16.81 -9.59 -5.66
C LEU A 304 18.10 -10.14 -5.05
N LEU A 305 18.26 -10.06 -3.72
CA LEU A 305 19.49 -10.50 -3.06
C LEU A 305 19.31 -11.81 -2.27
N GLN A 306 18.10 -12.37 -2.22
CA GLN A 306 17.77 -13.64 -1.57
C GLN A 306 18.19 -13.67 -0.09
N LYS A 307 18.01 -12.54 0.62
CA LYS A 307 18.27 -12.41 2.05
C LYS A 307 17.00 -12.61 2.86
N GLU A 308 17.14 -13.16 4.03
CA GLU A 308 16.05 -13.23 5.02
C GLU A 308 15.84 -11.86 5.68
N ILE A 309 14.55 -11.51 5.90
CA ILE A 309 14.18 -10.28 6.61
C ILE A 309 13.82 -10.63 8.05
N GLY A 310 14.57 -10.06 9.00
CA GLY A 310 14.25 -10.15 10.43
C GLY A 310 13.03 -9.29 10.81
N PHE A 311 12.43 -9.60 11.96
CA PHE A 311 11.42 -8.72 12.54
C PHE A 311 12.06 -7.38 12.93
N PHE A 312 11.40 -6.27 12.60
CA PHE A 312 11.89 -4.92 12.87
C PHE A 312 10.80 -4.05 13.52
N ASP A 313 11.10 -3.56 14.69
CA ASP A 313 10.27 -2.61 15.45
C ASP A 313 11.04 -1.37 15.93
N GLY A 314 12.29 -1.22 15.47
CA GLY A 314 13.18 -0.11 15.81
C GLY A 314 12.89 1.21 15.09
N TRP A 315 11.74 1.37 14.46
CA TRP A 315 11.36 2.60 13.79
C TRP A 315 11.03 3.72 14.81
N THR A 316 11.26 4.98 14.39
CA THR A 316 11.07 6.17 15.21
C THR A 316 9.56 6.43 15.43
N SER A 317 9.13 6.40 16.70
CA SER A 317 7.81 6.91 17.12
C SER A 317 7.83 8.43 17.19
N ASP A 318 6.63 9.02 17.10
CA ASP A 318 6.42 10.48 17.22
C ASP A 318 7.11 11.32 16.14
N LEU A 319 7.54 10.69 15.05
CA LEU A 319 8.00 11.39 13.86
C LEU A 319 6.81 12.01 13.14
N MET A 320 6.83 13.33 12.97
CA MET A 320 5.77 14.06 12.27
C MET A 320 6.15 14.34 10.81
N MET A 321 5.23 14.06 9.90
CA MET A 321 5.31 14.45 8.50
C MET A 321 4.37 15.62 8.22
N LEU A 322 4.92 16.68 7.67
CA LEU A 322 4.20 17.81 7.11
C LEU A 322 4.40 17.79 5.60
N ARG A 323 3.37 17.42 4.85
CA ARG A 323 3.44 17.46 3.38
C ARG A 323 3.33 18.89 2.88
N TYR A 324 4.05 19.18 1.82
CA TYR A 324 3.96 20.42 1.07
C TYR A 324 3.90 20.10 -0.42
N ASP A 325 3.44 21.06 -1.21
CA ASP A 325 3.41 20.90 -2.65
C ASP A 325 4.81 21.08 -3.24
N ALA A 326 5.24 20.08 -4.01
CA ALA A 326 6.47 20.11 -4.80
C ALA A 326 6.14 19.80 -6.26
N HIS A 327 7.04 20.14 -7.17
CA HIS A 327 6.83 19.95 -8.60
C HIS A 327 8.04 19.35 -9.30
N VAL A 328 7.78 18.69 -10.43
CA VAL A 328 8.79 18.27 -11.40
C VAL A 328 8.58 19.10 -12.64
N LEU A 329 9.63 19.77 -13.11
CA LEU A 329 9.59 20.56 -14.34
C LEU A 329 10.01 19.69 -15.51
N VAL A 330 9.16 19.59 -16.51
CA VAL A 330 9.41 18.83 -17.74
C VAL A 330 9.46 19.83 -18.90
N LYS A 331 10.50 19.74 -19.71
CA LYS A 331 10.63 20.53 -20.93
C LYS A 331 10.05 19.73 -22.09
N ASN A 332 9.15 20.33 -22.86
CA ASN A 332 8.41 19.70 -23.97
C ASN A 332 7.50 18.57 -23.49
N ALA A 333 6.36 18.95 -22.96
CA ALA A 333 5.27 18.04 -22.58
C ALA A 333 4.27 17.81 -23.74
N ASP A 334 4.66 18.06 -24.99
CA ASP A 334 3.84 17.88 -26.20
C ASP A 334 3.87 16.42 -26.69
#